data_3fc7ea583f16d965466794c12720a139
#
_entry.id   3fc7ea583f16d965466794c12720a139
#
_cell.length_a   1.000
_cell.length_b   1.000
_cell.length_c   1.000
_cell.angle_alpha   90.00
_cell.angle_beta   90.00
_cell.angle_gamma   90.00
#
_symmetry.space_group_name_H-M   'P 1'
#
loop_
_entity.id
_entity.type
_entity.pdbx_description
1 polymer ?
#
loop_
_entity_poly.entity_id
_entity_poly.type
_entity_poly.pdbx_seq_one_letter_code
_entity_poly.pdbx_strand_id
1 'polypeptide(L)' 'MDKRISIGTKVCHGQACIKGTRAPVQQIIRMLANGDTIEELLKKYPSISRDDILACLDYAASLAEEEITPID' A
#
# COMPACT_ATOMS: atom_id res chain seq x y z
N MET A 1 -1.53 4.33 -12.18
CA MET A 1 -1.40 3.37 -11.07
C MET A 1 -0.12 2.55 -11.26
N ASP A 2 0.60 2.31 -10.19
CA ASP A 2 1.83 1.54 -10.25
C ASP A 2 1.53 0.07 -10.55
N LYS A 3 2.38 -0.57 -11.36
CA LYS A 3 2.20 -1.97 -11.74
C LYS A 3 2.34 -2.93 -10.57
N ARG A 4 2.95 -2.50 -9.47
CA ARG A 4 3.11 -3.32 -8.27
C ARG A 4 1.82 -3.48 -7.47
N ILE A 5 0.83 -2.64 -7.75
CA ILE A 5 -0.43 -2.67 -7.03
C ILE A 5 -1.46 -3.42 -7.86
N SER A 6 -2.06 -4.42 -7.26
CA SER A 6 -3.08 -5.23 -7.88
C SER A 6 -4.39 -5.10 -7.09
N ILE A 7 -5.47 -4.90 -7.81
CA ILE A 7 -6.80 -4.87 -7.20
C ILE A 7 -7.53 -6.10 -7.71
N GLY A 8 -7.78 -7.03 -6.79
CA GLY A 8 -8.44 -8.27 -7.15
C GLY A 8 -9.57 -8.60 -6.21
N THR A 9 -10.60 -9.27 -6.73
CA THR A 9 -11.74 -9.68 -5.92
C THR A 9 -11.48 -10.95 -5.13
N LYS A 10 -10.52 -11.75 -5.56
CA LYS A 10 -10.21 -13.04 -4.92
C LYS A 10 -9.02 -12.96 -3.96
N VAL A 11 -8.11 -12.05 -4.19
CA VAL A 11 -6.94 -11.87 -3.34
C VAL A 11 -7.17 -10.62 -2.50
N CYS A 12 -6.87 -10.71 -1.21
CA CYS A 12 -7.07 -9.61 -0.26
C CYS A 12 -8.53 -9.13 -0.16
N HIS A 13 -9.46 -10.00 -0.47
CA HIS A 13 -10.91 -9.73 -0.31
C HIS A 13 -11.36 -8.46 -1.02
N GLY A 14 -10.90 -8.25 -2.23
CA GLY A 14 -11.27 -7.09 -3.03
C GLY A 14 -10.46 -5.84 -2.74
N GLN A 15 -9.56 -5.89 -1.78
CA GLN A 15 -8.70 -4.76 -1.45
C GLN A 15 -7.47 -4.73 -2.36
N ALA A 16 -6.87 -3.55 -2.52
CA ALA A 16 -5.61 -3.44 -3.25
C ALA A 16 -4.51 -4.20 -2.52
N CYS A 17 -3.73 -4.96 -3.26
CA CYS A 17 -2.60 -5.73 -2.73
C CYS A 17 -1.35 -5.41 -3.51
N ILE A 18 -0.21 -5.71 -2.91
CA ILE A 18 1.04 -5.71 -3.64
C ILE A 18 1.05 -6.95 -4.53
N LYS A 19 1.25 -6.75 -5.82
CA LYS A 19 1.19 -7.81 -6.82
C LYS A 19 2.16 -8.94 -6.48
N GLY A 20 1.67 -10.17 -6.56
CA GLY A 20 2.48 -11.35 -6.27
C GLY A 20 2.56 -11.69 -4.79
N THR A 21 1.90 -10.92 -3.94
CA THR A 21 1.86 -11.17 -2.51
C THR A 21 0.43 -11.05 -2.00
N ARG A 22 0.25 -11.31 -0.72
CA ARG A 22 -1.04 -11.08 -0.06
C ARG A 22 -0.96 -9.91 0.92
N ALA A 23 0.01 -9.03 0.74
CA ALA A 23 0.18 -7.87 1.60
C ALA A 23 -0.82 -6.79 1.18
N PRO A 24 -1.82 -6.47 2.01
CA PRO A 24 -2.78 -5.43 1.67
C PRO A 24 -2.12 -4.06 1.72
N VAL A 25 -2.35 -3.26 0.68
CA VAL A 25 -1.80 -1.91 0.62
C VAL A 25 -2.26 -1.08 1.80
N GLN A 26 -3.54 -1.20 2.17
CA GLN A 26 -4.11 -0.48 3.29
C GLN A 26 -3.35 -0.76 4.60
N GLN A 27 -3.01 -2.03 4.84
CA GLN A 27 -2.29 -2.42 6.05
C GLN A 27 -0.90 -1.81 6.08
N ILE A 28 -0.20 -1.83 4.96
CA ILE A 28 1.13 -1.24 4.85
C ILE A 28 1.08 0.25 5.17
N ILE A 29 0.15 0.96 4.57
CA ILE A 29 -0.01 2.40 4.78
C ILE A 29 -0.34 2.70 6.24
N ARG A 30 -1.23 1.91 6.83
CA ARG A 30 -1.63 2.11 8.22
C ARG A 30 -0.48 1.91 9.19
N MET A 31 0.37 0.93 8.93
CA MET A 31 1.55 0.68 9.77
C MET A 31 2.52 1.85 9.70
N LEU A 32 2.72 2.41 8.50
CA LEU A 32 3.55 3.60 8.35
C LEU A 32 2.94 4.80 9.08
N ALA A 33 1.62 4.94 9.01
CA ALA A 33 0.92 6.01 9.71
C ALA A 33 1.04 5.88 11.23
N ASN A 34 1.20 4.67 11.72
CA ASN A 34 1.38 4.40 13.15
C ASN A 34 2.83 4.60 13.62
N GLY A 35 3.74 4.93 12.70
CA GLY A 35 5.12 5.19 13.05
C GLY A 35 6.11 4.07 12.76
N ASP A 36 5.65 2.99 12.15
CA ASP A 36 6.55 1.90 11.76
C ASP A 36 7.49 2.39 10.64
N THR A 37 8.72 1.93 10.68
CA THR A 37 9.69 2.26 9.64
C THR A 37 9.58 1.27 8.48
N ILE A 38 10.15 1.66 7.34
CA ILE A 38 10.21 0.78 6.17
C ILE A 38 10.98 -0.50 6.52
N GLU A 39 12.07 -0.38 7.26
CA GLU A 39 12.87 -1.52 7.68
C GLU A 39 12.06 -2.51 8.51
N GLU A 40 11.21 -2.01 9.39
CA GLU A 40 10.35 -2.85 10.21
C GLU A 40 9.33 -3.59 9.35
N LEU A 41 8.77 -2.90 8.35
CA LEU A 41 7.83 -3.51 7.43
C LEU A 41 8.47 -4.61 6.60
N LEU A 42 9.71 -4.40 6.16
CA LEU A 42 10.44 -5.39 5.38
C LEU A 42 10.72 -6.66 6.21
N LYS A 43 10.87 -6.51 7.52
CA LYS A 43 11.03 -7.67 8.40
C LYS A 43 9.74 -8.44 8.57
N LYS A 44 8.60 -7.73 8.63
CA LYS A 44 7.29 -8.37 8.79
C LYS A 44 6.80 -9.02 7.51
N TYR A 45 7.16 -8.45 6.37
CA TYR A 45 6.72 -8.92 5.06
C TYR A 45 7.95 -9.19 4.19
N PRO A 46 8.64 -10.32 4.40
CA PRO A 46 9.88 -10.58 3.67
C PRO A 46 9.69 -10.76 2.16
N SER A 47 8.45 -10.94 1.71
CA SER A 47 8.17 -11.09 0.28
C SER A 47 8.03 -9.75 -0.46
N ILE A 48 8.06 -8.63 0.25
CA ILE A 48 7.96 -7.32 -0.39
C ILE A 48 9.31 -6.60 -0.35
N SER A 49 9.45 -5.61 -1.23
CA SER A 49 10.66 -4.80 -1.32
C SER A 49 10.35 -3.35 -0.91
N ARG A 50 11.40 -2.58 -0.77
CA ARG A 50 11.26 -1.14 -0.51
C ARG A 50 10.45 -0.46 -1.60
N ASP A 51 10.69 -0.84 -2.87
CA ASP A 51 9.95 -0.27 -3.99
C ASP A 51 8.46 -0.58 -3.89
N ASP A 52 8.10 -1.75 -3.37
CA ASP A 52 6.70 -2.10 -3.15
C ASP A 52 6.05 -1.17 -2.14
N ILE A 53 6.77 -0.83 -1.08
CA ILE A 53 6.25 0.09 -0.06
C ILE A 53 6.07 1.50 -0.65
N LEU A 54 7.04 1.95 -1.45
CA LEU A 54 6.94 3.25 -2.11
C LEU A 54 5.75 3.28 -3.07
N ALA A 55 5.48 2.16 -3.76
CA ALA A 55 4.32 2.05 -4.63
C ALA A 55 3.02 2.16 -3.84
N CYS A 56 2.97 1.62 -2.62
CA CYS A 56 1.80 1.76 -1.76
C CYS A 56 1.54 3.23 -1.42
N LEU A 57 2.59 3.98 -1.12
CA LEU A 57 2.47 5.39 -0.80
C LEU A 57 2.00 6.18 -2.03
N ASP A 58 2.51 5.85 -3.20
CA ASP A 58 2.09 6.49 -4.45
C ASP A 58 0.61 6.21 -4.73
N TYR A 59 0.18 4.98 -4.49
CA TYR A 59 -1.22 4.60 -4.64
C TYR A 59 -2.11 5.42 -3.71
N ALA A 60 -1.70 5.59 -2.46
CA ALA A 60 -2.45 6.39 -1.49
C ALA A 60 -2.53 7.85 -1.92
N ALA A 61 -1.44 8.38 -2.46
CA ALA A 61 -1.42 9.75 -2.96
C ALA A 61 -2.39 9.92 -4.13
N SER A 62 -2.46 8.92 -5.02
CA SER A 62 -3.39 8.96 -6.14
C SER A 62 -4.83 9.01 -5.68
N LEU A 63 -5.16 8.22 -4.67
CA LEU A 63 -6.52 8.24 -4.10
C LEU A 63 -6.85 9.57 -3.47
N ALA A 64 -5.90 10.18 -2.77
CA ALA A 64 -6.11 11.49 -2.15
C ALA A 64 -6.31 12.57 -3.19
N GLU A 65 -5.63 12.48 -4.32
CA GLU A 65 -5.80 13.44 -5.41
C GLU A 65 -7.19 13.38 -6.04
N GLU A 66 -7.85 12.22 -5.98
CA GLU A 66 -9.19 12.06 -6.53
C GLU A 66 -10.26 12.68 -5.63
N GLU A 67 -9.94 12.95 -4.39
CA GLU A 67 -10.88 13.57 -3.47
C GLU A 67 -10.79 15.08 -3.56
N ILE A 68 -11.87 15.70 -4.03
CA ILE A 68 -11.95 17.16 -4.15
C ILE A 68 -12.59 17.70 -2.88
N THR A 69 -11.96 17.48 -1.76
CA THR A 69 -12.43 17.99 -0.48
C THR A 69 -11.45 19.05 0.01
N PRO A 70 -11.88 20.29 0.16
CA PRO A 70 -10.97 21.31 0.66
C PRO A 70 -10.56 21.01 2.10
N ILE A 71 -9.28 21.15 2.36
CA ILE A 71 -8.72 20.99 3.70
C ILE A 71 -8.48 22.40 4.24
N ASP A 72 -9.19 22.75 5.24
CA ASP A 72 -9.04 24.05 5.87
C ASP A 72 -8.15 23.98 7.09
#